data_54573c059d89bb03fa45e69443e9b2cf
#
_entry.id   54573c059d89bb03fa45e69443e9b2cf
#
_cell.length_a   1.000
_cell.length_b   1.000
_cell.length_c   1.000
_cell.angle_alpha   90.00
_cell.angle_beta   90.00
_cell.angle_gamma   90.00
#
_symmetry.space_group_name_H-M   'P 1'
#
loop_
_entity.id
_entity.type
_entity.pdbx_description
1 polymer ?
#
loop_
_entity_poly.entity_id
_entity_poly.type
_entity_poly.pdbx_seq_one_letter_code
_entity_poly.pdbx_strand_id
1 'polypeptide(L)'
;MRIASILNEKEITLSCEVFPPKHFDGIAQASAVAQEIAGLHPSFMSVTYGAAGSTPGHTIAVAKAVAETGVTPLCHLTCVQSTREHVQHVLADMKTAGMENVLALRGDLPKEGEPCHDFAYAAELIDFIHQQGDFCVGAACYPEGHPESGSRAKDMDYLRRKVDAGVDFLTTQMFFDNGLLYNFLYRMQRAGIDIPVCAGIMPICDARQVARVVKLSGSIMPPRFAAIADRFAGDPQAMTQAGIAFATEQIVDLVANGVGHIHLYTMNKPWIARAIVENLSSIIKLEAGKDATSAN
;
A
#
# COMPACT_ATOMS: atom_id res chain seq x y z
N MET A 1 -6.97 8.53 13.60
CA MET A 1 -7.00 9.66 12.62
C MET A 1 -7.33 9.11 11.24
N ARG A 2 -8.19 9.78 10.47
CA ARG A 2 -8.53 9.35 9.10
C ARG A 2 -7.39 9.65 8.14
N ILE A 3 -7.01 8.69 7.30
CA ILE A 3 -5.93 8.87 6.32
C ILE A 3 -6.29 9.93 5.28
N ALA A 4 -7.55 10.00 4.86
CA ALA A 4 -8.01 11.08 3.97
C ALA A 4 -7.70 12.48 4.50
N SER A 5 -7.85 12.71 5.82
CA SER A 5 -7.48 13.99 6.44
C SER A 5 -5.96 14.22 6.36
N ILE A 6 -5.14 13.20 6.62
CA ILE A 6 -3.68 13.29 6.52
C ILE A 6 -3.26 13.69 5.09
N LEU A 7 -3.87 13.07 4.07
CA LEU A 7 -3.54 13.32 2.66
C LEU A 7 -4.02 14.69 2.18
N ASN A 8 -5.13 15.20 2.72
CA ASN A 8 -5.65 16.53 2.37
C ASN A 8 -4.92 17.67 3.08
N GLU A 9 -4.36 17.43 4.28
CA GLU A 9 -3.68 18.45 5.08
C GLU A 9 -2.20 18.59 4.73
N LYS A 10 -1.55 17.54 4.22
CA LYS A 10 -0.10 17.52 3.93
C LYS A 10 0.14 17.44 2.43
N GLU A 11 0.99 18.34 1.93
CA GLU A 11 1.41 18.35 0.53
C GLU A 11 2.27 17.12 0.19
N ILE A 12 3.14 16.70 1.11
CA ILE A 12 4.00 15.53 0.94
C ILE A 12 3.79 14.57 2.12
N THR A 13 3.55 13.31 1.81
CA THR A 13 3.44 12.22 2.79
C THR A 13 4.27 11.02 2.36
N LEU A 14 4.86 10.32 3.32
CA LEU A 14 5.43 9.00 3.12
C LEU A 14 4.70 8.00 4.01
N SER A 15 4.16 6.97 3.42
CA SER A 15 3.57 5.83 4.11
C SER A 15 4.33 4.55 3.82
N CYS A 16 4.24 3.58 4.71
CA CYS A 16 4.96 2.31 4.60
C CYS A 16 4.00 1.13 4.70
N GLU A 17 4.23 0.11 3.88
CA GLU A 17 3.50 -1.15 3.97
C GLU A 17 4.32 -2.21 4.70
N VAL A 18 3.64 -2.95 5.57
CA VAL A 18 4.13 -4.17 6.21
C VAL A 18 3.13 -5.30 6.02
N PHE A 19 3.60 -6.53 6.18
CA PHE A 19 2.73 -7.70 6.11
C PHE A 19 2.82 -8.54 7.39
N PRO A 20 1.68 -9.10 7.86
CA PRO A 20 1.65 -9.97 9.00
C PRO A 20 2.27 -11.34 8.67
N PRO A 21 2.67 -12.12 9.67
CA PRO A 21 3.20 -13.46 9.46
C PRO A 21 2.09 -14.43 9.07
N LYS A 22 2.47 -15.56 8.45
CA LYS A 22 1.55 -16.64 8.13
C LYS A 22 1.04 -17.38 9.37
N HIS A 23 1.88 -17.51 10.38
CA HIS A 23 1.61 -18.27 11.60
C HIS A 23 1.63 -17.35 12.81
N PHE A 24 0.85 -17.71 13.83
CA PHE A 24 0.65 -16.91 15.03
C PHE A 24 1.94 -16.66 15.82
N ASP A 25 2.84 -17.63 15.85
CA ASP A 25 4.14 -17.55 16.52
C ASP A 25 5.08 -16.46 15.95
N GLY A 26 4.84 -16.01 14.71
CA GLY A 26 5.57 -14.92 14.08
C GLY A 26 5.06 -13.51 14.40
N ILE A 27 3.92 -13.34 15.11
CA ILE A 27 3.30 -12.02 15.32
C ILE A 27 4.22 -11.08 16.10
N ALA A 28 4.86 -11.54 17.15
CA ALA A 28 5.77 -10.71 17.96
C ALA A 28 6.92 -10.15 17.10
N GLN A 29 7.52 -10.98 16.24
CA GLN A 29 8.58 -10.53 15.33
C GLN A 29 8.05 -9.55 14.26
N ALA A 30 6.90 -9.82 13.67
CA ALA A 30 6.30 -8.92 12.68
C ALA A 30 5.91 -7.57 13.30
N SER A 31 5.39 -7.57 14.53
CA SER A 31 5.10 -6.37 15.29
C SER A 31 6.37 -5.56 15.60
N ALA A 32 7.46 -6.21 16.01
CA ALA A 32 8.73 -5.54 16.25
C ALA A 32 9.28 -4.88 14.96
N VAL A 33 9.20 -5.57 13.81
CA VAL A 33 9.57 -5.01 12.50
C VAL A 33 8.69 -3.82 12.15
N ALA A 34 7.37 -3.91 12.39
CA ALA A 34 6.46 -2.81 12.13
C ALA A 34 6.75 -1.60 13.02
N GLN A 35 7.05 -1.81 14.29
CA GLN A 35 7.45 -0.76 15.23
C GLN A 35 8.78 -0.11 14.85
N GLU A 36 9.76 -0.88 14.36
CA GLU A 36 11.03 -0.32 13.84
C GLU A 36 10.81 0.58 12.63
N ILE A 37 9.92 0.19 11.70
CA ILE A 37 9.55 1.03 10.55
C ILE A 37 8.74 2.25 11.01
N ALA A 38 7.84 2.09 11.98
CA ALA A 38 7.08 3.19 12.57
C ALA A 38 7.99 4.23 13.24
N GLY A 39 9.14 3.82 13.80
CA GLY A 39 10.17 4.71 14.31
C GLY A 39 10.82 5.63 13.27
N LEU A 40 10.54 5.45 11.98
CA LEU A 40 10.89 6.39 10.91
C LEU A 40 9.84 7.50 10.73
N HIS A 41 8.77 7.50 11.54
CA HIS A 41 7.67 8.45 11.55
C HIS A 41 6.93 8.61 10.20
N PRO A 42 6.55 7.50 9.52
CA PRO A 42 5.73 7.61 8.33
C PRO A 42 4.37 8.24 8.68
N SER A 43 3.74 8.89 7.72
CA SER A 43 2.43 9.55 7.90
C SER A 43 1.32 8.56 8.28
N PHE A 44 1.41 7.34 7.77
CA PHE A 44 0.59 6.19 8.16
C PHE A 44 1.28 4.88 7.71
N MET A 45 0.79 3.74 8.22
CA MET A 45 1.32 2.43 7.82
C MET A 45 0.19 1.48 7.45
N SER A 46 0.31 0.82 6.29
CA SER A 46 -0.61 -0.24 5.90
C SER A 46 -0.14 -1.63 6.36
N VAL A 47 -1.10 -2.45 6.75
CA VAL A 47 -0.87 -3.85 7.13
C VAL A 47 -1.69 -4.74 6.20
N THR A 48 -1.03 -5.57 5.42
CA THR A 48 -1.69 -6.43 4.42
C THR A 48 -2.58 -7.50 5.06
N TYR A 49 -3.52 -8.03 4.26
CA TYR A 49 -4.49 -9.03 4.68
C TYR A 49 -4.42 -10.25 3.76
N GLY A 50 -4.43 -11.44 4.35
CA GLY A 50 -4.67 -12.68 3.62
C GLY A 50 -3.61 -13.10 2.61
N ALA A 51 -2.65 -12.23 2.29
CA ALA A 51 -1.55 -12.59 1.43
C ALA A 51 -0.83 -13.82 2.00
N ALA A 52 -0.89 -14.94 1.28
CA ALA A 52 -0.29 -16.20 1.68
C ALA A 52 -0.94 -16.92 2.89
N GLY A 53 -2.22 -16.66 3.21
CA GLY A 53 -2.99 -17.41 4.22
C GLY A 53 -2.91 -16.86 5.65
N SER A 54 -2.55 -15.59 5.83
CA SER A 54 -2.69 -14.93 7.13
C SER A 54 -4.18 -14.70 7.47
N THR A 55 -4.51 -14.78 8.75
CA THR A 55 -5.88 -14.54 9.23
C THR A 55 -6.13 -13.05 9.52
N PRO A 56 -7.41 -12.60 9.58
CA PRO A 56 -7.75 -11.23 9.98
C PRO A 56 -7.12 -10.80 11.30
N GLY A 57 -7.09 -11.71 12.28
CA GLY A 57 -6.49 -11.48 13.60
C GLY A 57 -5.01 -11.11 13.55
N HIS A 58 -4.25 -11.64 12.59
CA HIS A 58 -2.84 -11.29 12.42
C HIS A 58 -2.68 -9.85 11.90
N THR A 59 -3.52 -9.43 10.94
CA THR A 59 -3.54 -8.05 10.44
C THR A 59 -3.84 -7.06 11.56
N ILE A 60 -4.90 -7.31 12.34
CA ILE A 60 -5.31 -6.46 13.46
C ILE A 60 -4.23 -6.41 14.56
N ALA A 61 -3.58 -7.54 14.86
CA ALA A 61 -2.53 -7.57 15.87
C ALA A 61 -1.32 -6.70 15.48
N VAL A 62 -0.84 -6.79 14.23
CA VAL A 62 0.25 -5.94 13.74
C VAL A 62 -0.18 -4.48 13.62
N ALA A 63 -1.43 -4.20 13.20
CA ALA A 63 -1.96 -2.84 13.14
C ALA A 63 -2.06 -2.18 14.54
N LYS A 64 -2.39 -2.94 15.59
CA LYS A 64 -2.33 -2.47 16.99
C LYS A 64 -0.91 -2.09 17.38
N ALA A 65 0.08 -2.93 17.06
CA ALA A 65 1.48 -2.62 17.34
C ALA A 65 1.96 -1.33 16.63
N VAL A 66 1.46 -1.07 15.41
CA VAL A 66 1.68 0.21 14.72
C VAL A 66 1.00 1.36 15.47
N ALA A 67 -0.28 1.21 15.85
CA ALA A 67 -1.03 2.25 16.55
C ALA A 67 -0.40 2.64 17.90
N GLU A 68 0.17 1.68 18.63
CA GLU A 68 0.89 1.90 19.89
C GLU A 68 2.11 2.82 19.74
N THR A 69 2.67 2.95 18.55
CA THR A 69 3.76 3.91 18.26
C THR A 69 3.28 5.33 17.95
N GLY A 70 1.96 5.56 17.90
CA GLY A 70 1.35 6.82 17.50
C GLY A 70 1.17 6.98 15.97
N VAL A 71 1.64 6.03 15.16
CA VAL A 71 1.43 6.05 13.70
C VAL A 71 0.04 5.52 13.36
N THR A 72 -0.65 6.19 12.43
CA THR A 72 -1.99 5.79 11.99
C THR A 72 -1.94 4.48 11.19
N PRO A 73 -2.66 3.42 11.60
CA PRO A 73 -2.72 2.18 10.84
C PRO A 73 -3.78 2.22 9.74
N LEU A 74 -3.52 1.49 8.64
CA LEU A 74 -4.43 1.16 7.55
C LEU A 74 -4.52 -0.36 7.45
N CYS A 75 -5.67 -0.95 7.73
CA CYS A 75 -5.87 -2.38 7.61
C CYS A 75 -6.33 -2.74 6.19
N HIS A 76 -5.64 -3.65 5.52
CA HIS A 76 -6.18 -4.22 4.28
C HIS A 76 -7.34 -5.17 4.61
N LEU A 77 -8.30 -5.26 3.70
CA LEU A 77 -9.42 -6.21 3.77
C LEU A 77 -9.74 -6.69 2.36
N THR A 78 -9.78 -8.01 2.17
CA THR A 78 -10.07 -8.64 0.87
C THR A 78 -11.43 -9.34 0.90
N CYS A 79 -12.13 -9.38 -0.24
CA CYS A 79 -13.48 -9.92 -0.30
C CYS A 79 -13.65 -11.21 -1.09
N VAL A 80 -12.77 -11.53 -2.04
CA VAL A 80 -13.01 -12.63 -3.01
C VAL A 80 -13.21 -14.02 -2.40
N GLN A 81 -12.71 -14.24 -1.19
CA GLN A 81 -12.86 -15.50 -0.44
C GLN A 81 -13.63 -15.31 0.87
N SER A 82 -14.35 -14.21 1.02
CA SER A 82 -15.01 -13.83 2.25
C SER A 82 -16.53 -13.77 2.08
N THR A 83 -17.27 -14.31 3.04
CA THR A 83 -18.71 -14.07 3.14
C THR A 83 -18.98 -12.69 3.73
N ARG A 84 -20.20 -12.16 3.50
CA ARG A 84 -20.65 -10.90 4.14
C ARG A 84 -20.59 -10.98 5.66
N GLU A 85 -20.99 -12.10 6.23
CA GLU A 85 -20.92 -12.33 7.67
C GLU A 85 -19.47 -12.28 8.18
N HIS A 86 -18.53 -12.92 7.47
CA HIS A 86 -17.12 -12.86 7.84
C HIS A 86 -16.57 -11.44 7.79
N VAL A 87 -16.84 -10.69 6.71
CA VAL A 87 -16.43 -9.29 6.59
C VAL A 87 -17.02 -8.43 7.70
N GLN A 88 -18.29 -8.63 8.05
CA GLN A 88 -18.94 -7.93 9.16
C GLN A 88 -18.24 -8.17 10.50
N HIS A 89 -17.88 -9.41 10.81
CA HIS A 89 -17.14 -9.75 12.02
C HIS A 89 -15.74 -9.06 12.04
N VAL A 90 -15.02 -9.12 10.92
CA VAL A 90 -13.69 -8.49 10.81
C VAL A 90 -13.78 -6.97 11.03
N LEU A 91 -14.78 -6.32 10.45
CA LEU A 91 -15.01 -4.88 10.65
C LEU A 91 -15.40 -4.54 12.10
N ALA A 92 -16.17 -5.40 12.77
CA ALA A 92 -16.49 -5.25 14.19
C ALA A 92 -15.23 -5.40 15.07
N ASP A 93 -14.36 -6.36 14.76
CA ASP A 93 -13.08 -6.54 15.44
C ASP A 93 -12.14 -5.36 15.21
N MET A 94 -12.08 -4.82 13.98
CA MET A 94 -11.32 -3.61 13.65
C MET A 94 -11.82 -2.41 14.47
N LYS A 95 -13.13 -2.17 14.55
CA LYS A 95 -13.72 -1.11 15.39
C LYS A 95 -13.34 -1.27 16.86
N THR A 96 -13.50 -2.48 17.39
CA THR A 96 -13.14 -2.80 18.78
C THR A 96 -11.66 -2.54 19.06
N ALA A 97 -10.81 -2.72 18.04
CA ALA A 97 -9.40 -2.45 18.09
C ALA A 97 -9.03 -0.97 17.86
N GLY A 98 -10.01 -0.08 17.61
CA GLY A 98 -9.79 1.34 17.33
C GLY A 98 -9.27 1.62 15.92
N MET A 99 -9.43 0.70 14.97
CA MET A 99 -9.02 0.88 13.56
C MET A 99 -10.13 1.60 12.79
N GLU A 100 -9.78 2.74 12.19
CA GLU A 100 -10.73 3.60 11.45
C GLU A 100 -10.51 3.55 9.93
N ASN A 101 -9.35 3.02 9.46
CA ASN A 101 -8.95 3.07 8.06
C ASN A 101 -8.85 1.67 7.48
N VAL A 102 -9.49 1.46 6.32
CA VAL A 102 -9.54 0.17 5.63
C VAL A 102 -9.13 0.35 4.17
N LEU A 103 -8.19 -0.45 3.68
CA LEU A 103 -7.91 -0.58 2.26
C LEU A 103 -8.75 -1.74 1.70
N ALA A 104 -9.80 -1.41 0.98
CA ALA A 104 -10.73 -2.39 0.41
C ALA A 104 -10.19 -2.95 -0.91
N LEU A 105 -9.96 -4.26 -0.93
CA LEU A 105 -9.37 -4.99 -2.05
C LEU A 105 -10.28 -6.14 -2.48
N ARG A 106 -10.24 -6.51 -3.75
CA ARG A 106 -10.85 -7.78 -4.18
C ARG A 106 -10.09 -8.96 -3.58
N GLY A 107 -8.77 -8.90 -3.62
CA GLY A 107 -7.88 -10.02 -3.35
C GLY A 107 -7.62 -10.87 -4.59
N ASP A 108 -6.66 -11.79 -4.46
CA ASP A 108 -6.31 -12.73 -5.53
C ASP A 108 -7.32 -13.87 -5.61
N LEU A 109 -7.65 -14.29 -6.83
CA LEU A 109 -8.49 -15.46 -7.05
C LEU A 109 -7.82 -16.71 -6.46
N PRO A 110 -8.58 -17.62 -5.85
CA PRO A 110 -8.03 -18.87 -5.34
C PRO A 110 -7.42 -19.68 -6.50
N LYS A 111 -6.27 -20.32 -6.23
CA LYS A 111 -5.63 -21.20 -7.22
C LYS A 111 -6.40 -22.48 -7.42
N GLU A 112 -7.13 -22.92 -6.41
CA GLU A 112 -7.96 -24.13 -6.38
C GLU A 112 -9.29 -23.79 -5.69
N GLY A 113 -10.37 -24.39 -6.16
CA GLY A 113 -11.72 -24.10 -5.68
C GLY A 113 -12.39 -22.90 -6.35
N GLU A 114 -13.65 -22.69 -6.01
CA GLU A 114 -14.41 -21.53 -6.48
C GLU A 114 -14.29 -20.36 -5.50
N PRO A 115 -14.27 -19.09 -5.99
CA PRO A 115 -14.32 -17.93 -5.12
C PRO A 115 -15.66 -17.88 -4.37
N CYS A 116 -15.68 -17.21 -3.22
CA CYS A 116 -16.95 -16.89 -2.57
C CYS A 116 -17.73 -15.90 -3.44
N HIS A 117 -19.03 -16.13 -3.60
CA HIS A 117 -19.88 -15.34 -4.49
C HIS A 117 -20.56 -14.13 -3.83
N ASP A 118 -20.28 -13.87 -2.53
CA ASP A 118 -20.90 -12.77 -1.80
C ASP A 118 -20.40 -11.40 -2.28
N PHE A 119 -19.17 -11.35 -2.80
CA PHE A 119 -18.56 -10.17 -3.41
C PHE A 119 -17.79 -10.57 -4.67
N ALA A 120 -18.10 -9.94 -5.79
CA ALA A 120 -17.36 -10.13 -7.04
C ALA A 120 -16.21 -9.12 -7.18
N TYR A 121 -16.39 -7.90 -6.66
CA TYR A 121 -15.46 -6.78 -6.86
C TYR A 121 -15.28 -5.95 -5.59
N ALA A 122 -14.15 -5.23 -5.52
CA ALA A 122 -13.85 -4.32 -4.40
C ALA A 122 -14.90 -3.20 -4.23
N ALA A 123 -15.59 -2.76 -5.29
CA ALA A 123 -16.64 -1.76 -5.19
C ALA A 123 -17.80 -2.24 -4.28
N GLU A 124 -18.19 -3.50 -4.37
CA GLU A 124 -19.23 -4.10 -3.53
C GLU A 124 -18.77 -4.20 -2.05
N LEU A 125 -17.48 -4.46 -1.84
CA LEU A 125 -16.90 -4.44 -0.50
C LEU A 125 -16.92 -3.02 0.09
N ILE A 126 -16.59 -1.99 -0.70
CA ILE A 126 -16.60 -0.59 -0.28
C ILE A 126 -18.00 -0.18 0.16
N ASP A 127 -19.01 -0.42 -0.67
CA ASP A 127 -20.43 -0.19 -0.31
C ASP A 127 -20.80 -0.89 0.99
N PHE A 128 -20.38 -2.14 1.16
CA PHE A 128 -20.68 -2.92 2.36
C PHE A 128 -19.97 -2.37 3.59
N ILE A 129 -18.70 -1.93 3.48
CA ILE A 129 -17.96 -1.31 4.59
C ILE A 129 -18.69 -0.07 5.10
N HIS A 130 -19.18 0.81 4.21
CA HIS A 130 -19.93 2.00 4.60
C HIS A 130 -21.26 1.67 5.29
N GLN A 131 -21.91 0.56 4.93
CA GLN A 131 -23.11 0.10 5.64
C GLN A 131 -22.81 -0.41 7.07
N GLN A 132 -21.56 -0.86 7.34
CA GLN A 132 -21.15 -1.33 8.66
C GLN A 132 -20.64 -0.24 9.58
N GLY A 133 -20.34 0.96 9.07
CA GLY A 133 -19.95 2.10 9.87
C GLY A 133 -19.08 3.14 9.20
N ASP A 134 -18.68 4.12 9.98
CA ASP A 134 -17.90 5.26 9.52
C ASP A 134 -16.40 4.91 9.47
N PHE A 135 -15.97 4.26 8.39
CA PHE A 135 -14.58 3.99 8.07
C PHE A 135 -14.06 4.96 7.02
N CYS A 136 -12.78 5.30 7.08
CA CYS A 136 -12.05 5.89 5.97
C CYS A 136 -11.59 4.75 5.05
N VAL A 137 -12.03 4.78 3.79
CA VAL A 137 -11.86 3.66 2.86
C VAL A 137 -10.92 4.03 1.72
N GLY A 138 -9.78 3.35 1.65
CA GLY A 138 -8.89 3.37 0.49
C GLY A 138 -9.19 2.22 -0.47
N ALA A 139 -8.74 2.36 -1.73
CA ALA A 139 -8.77 1.27 -2.70
C ALA A 139 -7.51 1.23 -3.57
N ALA A 140 -7.24 0.07 -4.19
CA ALA A 140 -6.14 -0.06 -5.13
C ALA A 140 -6.51 0.51 -6.51
N CYS A 141 -5.50 1.12 -7.17
CA CYS A 141 -5.56 1.50 -8.58
C CYS A 141 -4.29 1.03 -9.32
N TYR A 142 -4.34 1.01 -10.65
CA TYR A 142 -3.32 0.37 -11.48
C TYR A 142 -2.85 1.35 -12.57
N PRO A 143 -1.65 1.97 -12.43
CA PRO A 143 -1.13 2.91 -13.43
C PRO A 143 -1.05 2.30 -14.84
N GLU A 144 -0.71 1.02 -14.92
CA GLU A 144 -0.59 0.27 -16.16
C GLU A 144 -1.89 -0.42 -16.61
N GLY A 145 -2.94 -0.37 -15.78
CA GLY A 145 -4.19 -1.11 -15.92
C GLY A 145 -4.13 -2.48 -15.23
N HIS A 146 -5.24 -2.91 -14.67
CA HIS A 146 -5.33 -4.24 -14.06
C HIS A 146 -5.23 -5.33 -15.14
N PRO A 147 -4.42 -6.40 -14.94
CA PRO A 147 -4.23 -7.45 -15.96
C PRO A 147 -5.53 -8.07 -16.47
N GLU A 148 -6.52 -8.22 -15.59
CA GLU A 148 -7.82 -8.82 -15.92
C GLU A 148 -8.84 -7.84 -16.51
N SER A 149 -8.56 -6.54 -16.57
CA SER A 149 -9.52 -5.55 -17.08
C SER A 149 -9.72 -5.61 -18.61
N GLY A 150 -8.77 -6.21 -19.31
CA GLY A 150 -8.76 -6.34 -20.77
C GLY A 150 -8.43 -5.05 -21.52
N SER A 151 -8.61 -3.87 -20.92
CA SER A 151 -8.15 -2.59 -21.45
C SER A 151 -8.06 -1.50 -20.39
N ARG A 152 -7.19 -0.50 -20.63
CA ARG A 152 -7.05 0.67 -19.74
C ARG A 152 -8.35 1.50 -19.62
N ALA A 153 -9.20 1.49 -20.64
CA ALA A 153 -10.49 2.17 -20.60
C ALA A 153 -11.45 1.47 -19.63
N LYS A 154 -11.58 0.14 -19.74
CA LYS A 154 -12.40 -0.64 -18.82
C LYS A 154 -11.88 -0.59 -17.38
N ASP A 155 -10.55 -0.53 -17.20
CA ASP A 155 -9.96 -0.37 -15.87
C ASP A 155 -10.35 0.98 -15.25
N MET A 156 -10.41 2.04 -16.03
CA MET A 156 -10.91 3.35 -15.59
C MET A 156 -12.40 3.32 -15.22
N ASP A 157 -13.23 2.55 -15.95
CA ASP A 157 -14.65 2.36 -15.61
C ASP A 157 -14.80 1.61 -14.27
N TYR A 158 -13.95 0.60 -14.00
CA TYR A 158 -13.93 -0.10 -12.73
C TYR A 158 -13.44 0.80 -11.59
N LEU A 159 -12.45 1.67 -11.85
CA LEU A 159 -11.99 2.64 -10.88
C LEU A 159 -13.11 3.62 -10.52
N ARG A 160 -13.86 4.12 -11.51
CA ARG A 160 -15.02 5.00 -11.29
C ARG A 160 -16.05 4.35 -10.37
N ARG A 161 -16.36 3.07 -10.57
CA ARG A 161 -17.31 2.35 -9.69
C ARG A 161 -16.84 2.31 -8.24
N LYS A 162 -15.52 2.20 -8.00
CA LYS A 162 -14.97 2.28 -6.63
C LYS A 162 -15.14 3.68 -6.04
N VAL A 163 -14.90 4.72 -6.86
CA VAL A 163 -15.07 6.12 -6.45
C VAL A 163 -16.54 6.41 -6.14
N ASP A 164 -17.46 5.97 -7.01
CA ASP A 164 -18.91 6.12 -6.82
C ASP A 164 -19.41 5.35 -5.57
N ALA A 165 -18.73 4.27 -5.18
CA ALA A 165 -18.99 3.52 -3.94
C ALA A 165 -18.43 4.22 -2.67
N GLY A 166 -17.73 5.36 -2.79
CA GLY A 166 -17.32 6.20 -1.66
C GLY A 166 -15.87 6.00 -1.20
N VAL A 167 -14.94 5.74 -2.12
CA VAL A 167 -13.51 5.70 -1.80
C VAL A 167 -12.97 7.08 -1.44
N ASP A 168 -12.25 7.17 -0.32
CA ASP A 168 -11.64 8.42 0.16
C ASP A 168 -10.26 8.69 -0.47
N PHE A 169 -9.49 7.65 -0.82
CA PHE A 169 -8.16 7.75 -1.44
C PHE A 169 -7.79 6.49 -2.20
N LEU A 170 -6.77 6.57 -3.05
CA LEU A 170 -6.24 5.44 -3.81
C LEU A 170 -4.79 5.16 -3.44
N THR A 171 -4.41 3.87 -3.50
CA THR A 171 -3.00 3.44 -3.48
C THR A 171 -2.71 2.69 -4.79
N THR A 172 -1.64 3.08 -5.50
CA THR A 172 -1.33 2.41 -6.77
C THR A 172 -0.70 1.05 -6.53
N GLN A 173 -0.91 0.12 -7.45
CA GLN A 173 0.02 -1.01 -7.62
C GLN A 173 1.42 -0.44 -7.91
N MET A 174 2.47 -1.18 -7.54
CA MET A 174 3.84 -0.80 -7.86
C MET A 174 4.03 -0.62 -9.37
N PHE A 175 4.84 0.34 -9.73
CA PHE A 175 5.26 0.66 -11.10
C PHE A 175 6.72 1.10 -11.08
N PHE A 176 7.41 1.04 -12.23
CA PHE A 176 8.85 1.34 -12.32
C PHE A 176 9.17 2.44 -13.33
N ASP A 177 8.14 2.98 -13.99
CA ASP A 177 8.22 4.11 -14.92
C ASP A 177 7.20 5.17 -14.51
N ASN A 178 7.69 6.33 -14.05
CA ASN A 178 6.84 7.44 -13.60
C ASN A 178 5.94 7.99 -14.72
N GLY A 179 6.36 7.89 -15.98
CA GLY A 179 5.56 8.28 -17.12
C GLY A 179 4.22 7.52 -17.20
N LEU A 180 4.19 6.25 -16.74
CA LEU A 180 2.96 5.47 -16.67
C LEU A 180 2.01 6.01 -15.61
N LEU A 181 2.53 6.43 -14.46
CA LEU A 181 1.71 7.08 -13.41
C LEU A 181 1.19 8.43 -13.89
N TYR A 182 2.02 9.29 -14.48
CA TYR A 182 1.57 10.59 -14.99
C TYR A 182 0.46 10.45 -16.02
N ASN A 183 0.58 9.49 -16.92
CA ASN A 183 -0.46 9.18 -17.90
C ASN A 183 -1.74 8.66 -17.21
N PHE A 184 -1.63 7.87 -16.15
CA PHE A 184 -2.76 7.39 -15.37
C PHE A 184 -3.48 8.56 -14.67
N LEU A 185 -2.76 9.45 -13.98
CA LEU A 185 -3.33 10.62 -13.33
C LEU A 185 -4.05 11.55 -14.32
N TYR A 186 -3.47 11.76 -15.50
CA TYR A 186 -4.14 12.51 -16.57
C TYR A 186 -5.45 11.85 -17.02
N ARG A 187 -5.49 10.51 -17.13
CA ARG A 187 -6.73 9.77 -17.46
C ARG A 187 -7.76 9.89 -16.34
N MET A 188 -7.35 9.85 -15.07
CA MET A 188 -8.24 10.09 -13.92
C MET A 188 -8.86 11.48 -13.99
N GLN A 189 -8.05 12.51 -14.21
CA GLN A 189 -8.52 13.89 -14.34
C GLN A 189 -9.54 14.03 -15.48
N ARG A 190 -9.25 13.45 -16.65
CA ARG A 190 -10.18 13.44 -17.79
C ARG A 190 -11.47 12.68 -17.50
N ALA A 191 -11.41 11.68 -16.65
CA ALA A 191 -12.57 10.94 -16.19
C ALA A 191 -13.33 11.68 -15.06
N GLY A 192 -12.86 12.86 -14.59
CA GLY A 192 -13.46 13.62 -13.48
C GLY A 192 -13.30 12.90 -12.15
N ILE A 193 -12.23 12.13 -11.97
CA ILE A 193 -11.86 11.49 -10.71
C ILE A 193 -10.79 12.37 -10.05
N ASP A 194 -11.16 12.98 -8.93
CA ASP A 194 -10.31 13.92 -8.18
C ASP A 194 -10.30 13.50 -6.71
N ILE A 195 -9.49 12.48 -6.42
CA ILE A 195 -9.24 11.99 -5.05
C ILE A 195 -7.75 11.72 -4.87
N PRO A 196 -7.21 11.82 -3.64
CA PRO A 196 -5.79 11.59 -3.37
C PRO A 196 -5.29 10.23 -3.86
N VAL A 197 -4.10 10.21 -4.45
CA VAL A 197 -3.43 9.00 -4.93
C VAL A 197 -2.08 8.84 -4.26
N CYS A 198 -1.89 7.74 -3.53
CA CYS A 198 -0.61 7.34 -2.97
C CYS A 198 0.16 6.49 -4.00
N ALA A 199 1.30 7.00 -4.46
CA ALA A 199 2.15 6.32 -5.44
C ALA A 199 2.94 5.18 -4.80
N GLY A 200 2.65 3.95 -5.17
CA GLY A 200 3.27 2.73 -4.63
C GLY A 200 4.64 2.47 -5.22
N ILE A 201 5.68 2.60 -4.42
CA ILE A 201 7.08 2.42 -4.79
C ILE A 201 7.64 1.16 -4.15
N MET A 202 8.23 0.29 -4.97
CA MET A 202 8.83 -0.96 -4.51
C MET A 202 10.33 -0.97 -4.80
N PRO A 203 11.19 -0.85 -3.78
CA PRO A 203 12.62 -1.04 -3.95
C PRO A 203 12.95 -2.50 -4.25
N ILE A 204 13.50 -2.79 -5.43
CA ILE A 204 13.96 -4.14 -5.76
C ILE A 204 15.46 -4.24 -5.46
N CYS A 205 15.78 -4.91 -4.36
CA CYS A 205 17.14 -5.07 -3.85
C CYS A 205 17.76 -6.47 -4.12
N ASP A 206 17.08 -7.28 -4.92
CA ASP A 206 17.54 -8.61 -5.32
C ASP A 206 17.08 -8.87 -6.75
N ALA A 207 18.03 -9.06 -7.67
CA ALA A 207 17.75 -9.31 -9.09
C ALA A 207 16.83 -10.52 -9.33
N ARG A 208 16.89 -11.54 -8.46
CA ARG A 208 16.02 -12.73 -8.54
C ARG A 208 14.54 -12.42 -8.34
N GLN A 209 14.23 -11.30 -7.70
CA GLN A 209 12.84 -10.85 -7.46
C GLN A 209 12.20 -10.23 -8.70
N VAL A 210 13.00 -9.71 -9.66
CA VAL A 210 12.49 -8.99 -10.84
C VAL A 210 11.44 -9.80 -11.59
N ALA A 211 11.76 -11.02 -12.00
CA ALA A 211 10.82 -11.87 -12.74
C ALA A 211 9.53 -12.19 -11.94
N ARG A 212 9.68 -12.40 -10.62
CA ARG A 212 8.55 -12.66 -9.73
C ARG A 212 7.65 -11.43 -9.58
N VAL A 213 8.26 -10.26 -9.40
CA VAL A 213 7.54 -8.99 -9.27
C VAL A 213 6.73 -8.71 -10.52
N VAL A 214 7.36 -8.75 -11.70
CA VAL A 214 6.69 -8.57 -13.00
C VAL A 214 5.52 -9.56 -13.16
N LYS A 215 5.75 -10.83 -12.84
CA LYS A 215 4.70 -11.87 -12.96
C LYS A 215 3.50 -11.62 -12.04
N LEU A 216 3.73 -11.13 -10.82
CA LEU A 216 2.68 -10.94 -9.81
C LEU A 216 1.92 -9.63 -10.01
N SER A 217 2.62 -8.55 -10.33
CA SER A 217 2.02 -7.21 -10.47
C SER A 217 1.51 -6.91 -11.88
N GLY A 218 2.00 -7.62 -12.90
CA GLY A 218 1.79 -7.26 -14.30
C GLY A 218 2.56 -6.00 -14.74
N SER A 219 3.44 -5.47 -13.87
CA SER A 219 4.16 -4.23 -14.13
C SER A 219 5.24 -4.41 -15.19
N ILE A 220 5.43 -3.39 -16.01
CA ILE A 220 6.48 -3.33 -17.04
C ILE A 220 7.79 -2.93 -16.38
N MET A 221 8.84 -3.72 -16.59
CA MET A 221 10.17 -3.39 -16.14
C MET A 221 10.87 -2.50 -17.18
N PRO A 222 11.23 -1.24 -16.86
CA PRO A 222 11.89 -0.37 -17.81
C PRO A 222 13.30 -0.88 -18.15
N PRO A 223 13.77 -0.71 -19.41
CA PRO A 223 15.10 -1.17 -19.85
C PRO A 223 16.23 -0.68 -18.95
N ARG A 224 16.12 0.54 -18.40
CA ARG A 224 17.09 1.13 -17.47
C ARG A 224 17.24 0.27 -16.20
N PHE A 225 16.13 -0.17 -15.60
CA PHE A 225 16.21 -1.00 -14.39
C PHE A 225 16.63 -2.43 -14.72
N ALA A 226 16.18 -2.98 -15.86
CA ALA A 226 16.62 -4.30 -16.32
C ALA A 226 18.14 -4.36 -16.46
N ALA A 227 18.77 -3.34 -17.08
CA ALA A 227 20.23 -3.24 -17.19
C ALA A 227 20.94 -3.17 -15.81
N ILE A 228 20.35 -2.48 -14.83
CA ILE A 228 20.84 -2.45 -13.45
C ILE A 228 20.78 -3.85 -12.82
N ALA A 229 19.64 -4.50 -12.92
CA ALA A 229 19.43 -5.83 -12.36
C ALA A 229 20.38 -6.87 -12.98
N ASP A 230 20.56 -6.83 -14.29
CA ASP A 230 21.48 -7.73 -15.01
C ASP A 230 22.94 -7.45 -14.61
N ARG A 231 23.33 -6.17 -14.51
CA ARG A 231 24.71 -5.79 -14.17
C ARG A 231 25.10 -6.22 -12.76
N PHE A 232 24.19 -6.14 -11.81
CA PHE A 232 24.49 -6.38 -10.39
C PHE A 232 23.93 -7.70 -9.87
N ALA A 233 23.38 -8.59 -10.74
CA ALA A 233 22.79 -9.87 -10.33
C ALA A 233 23.73 -10.76 -9.50
N GLY A 234 25.04 -10.70 -9.76
CA GLY A 234 26.06 -11.48 -9.06
C GLY A 234 26.60 -10.83 -7.76
N ASP A 235 26.19 -9.60 -7.45
CA ASP A 235 26.64 -8.86 -6.28
C ASP A 235 25.42 -8.33 -5.47
N PRO A 236 25.00 -9.06 -4.40
CA PRO A 236 23.86 -8.67 -3.61
C PRO A 236 23.97 -7.32 -2.94
N GLN A 237 25.18 -6.88 -2.57
CA GLN A 237 25.39 -5.59 -1.93
C GLN A 237 25.23 -4.45 -2.94
N ALA A 238 25.86 -4.58 -4.11
CA ALA A 238 25.71 -3.62 -5.20
C ALA A 238 24.27 -3.56 -5.71
N MET A 239 23.58 -4.70 -5.85
CA MET A 239 22.16 -4.74 -6.25
C MET A 239 21.25 -4.04 -5.24
N THR A 240 21.50 -4.24 -3.96
CA THR A 240 20.78 -3.56 -2.89
C THR A 240 20.94 -2.04 -2.99
N GLN A 241 22.16 -1.57 -3.11
CA GLN A 241 22.46 -0.14 -3.24
C GLN A 241 21.81 0.45 -4.50
N ALA A 242 21.90 -0.24 -5.62
CA ALA A 242 21.31 0.19 -6.88
C ALA A 242 19.78 0.24 -6.83
N GLY A 243 19.14 -0.74 -6.18
CA GLY A 243 17.68 -0.79 -5.99
C GLY A 243 17.18 0.35 -5.10
N ILE A 244 17.88 0.67 -4.02
CA ILE A 244 17.57 1.83 -3.17
C ILE A 244 17.74 3.13 -3.94
N ALA A 245 18.84 3.28 -4.68
CA ALA A 245 19.11 4.49 -5.48
C ALA A 245 18.04 4.71 -6.55
N PHE A 246 17.62 3.64 -7.25
CA PHE A 246 16.56 3.72 -8.26
C PHE A 246 15.21 4.13 -7.65
N ALA A 247 14.81 3.51 -6.53
CA ALA A 247 13.56 3.87 -5.85
C ALA A 247 13.61 5.32 -5.30
N THR A 248 14.75 5.75 -4.77
CA THR A 248 14.94 7.12 -4.29
C THR A 248 14.79 8.12 -5.43
N GLU A 249 15.45 7.90 -6.58
CA GLU A 249 15.34 8.76 -7.76
C GLU A 249 13.89 8.81 -8.28
N GLN A 250 13.20 7.65 -8.32
CA GLN A 250 11.79 7.59 -8.71
C GLN A 250 10.93 8.49 -7.81
N ILE A 251 11.13 8.47 -6.49
CA ILE A 251 10.41 9.31 -5.53
C ILE A 251 10.75 10.80 -5.75
N VAL A 252 12.01 11.14 -5.95
CA VAL A 252 12.44 12.53 -6.21
C VAL A 252 11.74 13.10 -7.44
N ASP A 253 11.70 12.34 -8.54
CA ASP A 253 11.02 12.75 -9.76
C ASP A 253 9.49 12.90 -9.54
N LEU A 254 8.85 11.99 -8.81
CA LEU A 254 7.43 12.08 -8.48
C LEU A 254 7.09 13.36 -7.70
N VAL A 255 7.85 13.64 -6.63
CA VAL A 255 7.63 14.83 -5.79
C VAL A 255 7.90 16.11 -6.58
N ALA A 256 8.95 16.14 -7.40
CA ALA A 256 9.28 17.29 -8.27
C ALA A 256 8.16 17.58 -9.31
N ASN A 257 7.37 16.57 -9.68
CA ASN A 257 6.26 16.70 -10.62
C ASN A 257 4.87 16.75 -9.94
N GLY A 258 4.82 17.08 -8.63
CA GLY A 258 3.58 17.32 -7.90
C GLY A 258 2.87 16.06 -7.39
N VAL A 259 3.50 14.89 -7.44
CA VAL A 259 2.98 13.66 -6.81
C VAL A 259 3.56 13.56 -5.41
N GLY A 260 2.86 14.14 -4.43
CA GLY A 260 3.37 14.28 -3.05
C GLY A 260 3.11 13.08 -2.15
N HIS A 261 2.16 12.19 -2.47
CA HIS A 261 1.83 11.08 -1.59
C HIS A 261 2.52 9.79 -2.03
N ILE A 262 3.54 9.39 -1.26
CA ILE A 262 4.37 8.21 -1.56
C ILE A 262 4.00 7.06 -0.62
N HIS A 263 3.84 5.87 -1.17
CA HIS A 263 3.61 4.63 -0.43
C HIS A 263 4.73 3.63 -0.68
N LEU A 264 5.51 3.30 0.35
CA LEU A 264 6.68 2.45 0.24
C LEU A 264 6.38 0.99 0.60
N TYR A 265 6.52 0.09 -0.36
CA TYR A 265 6.46 -1.36 -0.14
C TYR A 265 7.76 -1.84 0.52
N THR A 266 7.80 -1.88 1.84
CA THR A 266 9.03 -2.13 2.60
C THR A 266 9.52 -3.57 2.56
N MET A 267 8.65 -4.49 2.19
CA MET A 267 8.91 -5.95 2.24
C MET A 267 9.38 -6.43 3.63
N ASN A 268 8.88 -5.79 4.70
CA ASN A 268 9.28 -6.01 6.09
C ASN A 268 10.82 -5.88 6.30
N LYS A 269 11.44 -4.94 5.58
CA LYS A 269 12.89 -4.67 5.69
C LYS A 269 13.12 -3.23 6.18
N PRO A 270 13.18 -3.00 7.51
CA PRO A 270 13.31 -1.66 8.08
C PRO A 270 14.54 -0.90 7.55
N TRP A 271 15.64 -1.60 7.32
CA TRP A 271 16.88 -0.99 6.81
C TRP A 271 16.75 -0.41 5.40
N ILE A 272 15.89 -0.98 4.52
CA ILE A 272 15.61 -0.40 3.19
C ILE A 272 14.79 0.89 3.35
N ALA A 273 13.71 0.84 4.17
CA ALA A 273 12.89 2.00 4.45
C ALA A 273 13.74 3.14 5.04
N ARG A 274 14.60 2.84 6.02
CA ARG A 274 15.53 3.80 6.63
C ARG A 274 16.43 4.45 5.60
N ALA A 275 17.11 3.67 4.76
CA ALA A 275 18.02 4.21 3.75
C ALA A 275 17.33 5.15 2.76
N ILE A 276 16.08 4.84 2.36
CA ILE A 276 15.27 5.72 1.49
C ILE A 276 14.88 7.01 2.23
N VAL A 277 14.39 6.90 3.48
CA VAL A 277 14.01 8.05 4.31
C VAL A 277 15.21 8.99 4.52
N GLU A 278 16.39 8.44 4.84
CA GLU A 278 17.62 9.23 5.02
C GLU A 278 18.01 9.97 3.73
N ASN A 279 17.93 9.31 2.57
CA ASN A 279 18.19 9.93 1.27
C ASN A 279 17.20 11.04 0.91
N LEU A 280 15.98 11.00 1.46
CA LEU A 280 14.89 11.94 1.17
C LEU A 280 14.67 12.96 2.28
N SER A 281 15.48 12.97 3.34
CA SER A 281 15.23 13.72 4.58
C SER A 281 15.08 15.24 4.40
N SER A 282 15.64 15.82 3.35
CA SER A 282 15.45 17.23 3.00
C SER A 282 14.22 17.49 2.12
N ILE A 283 13.71 16.46 1.43
CA ILE A 283 12.57 16.54 0.51
C ILE A 283 11.29 16.20 1.27
N ILE A 284 11.31 15.09 2.01
CA ILE A 284 10.20 14.60 2.82
C ILE A 284 10.55 14.86 4.29
N LYS A 285 9.96 15.91 4.86
CA LYS A 285 10.12 16.23 6.28
C LYS A 285 9.15 15.38 7.09
N LEU A 286 9.62 14.24 7.57
CA LEU A 286 8.86 13.43 8.51
C LEU A 286 8.95 14.08 9.89
N GLU A 287 7.83 14.51 10.47
CA GLU A 287 7.78 15.08 11.81
C GLU A 287 8.03 13.96 12.82
N ALA A 288 9.05 14.09 13.65
CA ALA A 288 9.17 13.30 14.86
C ALA A 288 7.88 13.53 15.68
N GLY A 289 7.21 12.46 16.07
CA GLY A 289 6.01 12.54 16.89
C GLY A 289 6.26 13.49 18.07
N LYS A 290 5.33 14.40 18.34
CA LYS A 290 5.40 15.25 19.53
C LYS A 290 5.55 14.33 20.73
N ASP A 291 6.74 14.33 21.33
CA ASP A 291 6.97 13.62 22.59
C ASP A 291 5.84 13.98 23.56
N ALA A 292 5.19 12.95 24.08
CA ALA A 292 4.16 13.07 25.11
C ALA A 292 4.78 13.50 26.48
N THR A 293 5.83 14.33 26.45
CA THR A 293 6.55 14.84 27.62
C THR A 293 6.51 16.36 27.67
N SER A 294 5.31 16.94 27.67
CA SER A 294 5.12 18.31 28.19
C SER A 294 3.77 18.40 28.91
N ALA A 295 3.62 17.57 29.94
CA ALA A 295 2.68 17.78 31.01
C ALA A 295 3.50 17.82 32.31
N ASN A 296 4.01 19.00 32.64
CA ASN A 296 4.35 19.42 34.00
C ASN A 296 3.81 20.83 34.21
#